data_ee2a6ab5830944da62135e08fdaf4e3f
#
_entry.id   ee2a6ab5830944da62135e08fdaf4e3f
#
_cell.length_a   1.000
_cell.length_b   1.000
_cell.length_c   1.000
_cell.angle_alpha   90.00
_cell.angle_beta   90.00
_cell.angle_gamma   90.00
#
_symmetry.space_group_name_H-M   'P 1'
#
loop_
_entity.id
_entity.type
_entity.pdbx_description
1 polymer ?
#
loop_
_entity_poly.entity_id
_entity_poly.type
_entity_poly.pdbx_seq_one_letter_code
_entity_poly.pdbx_strand_id
1 'polypeptide(L)'
;VKKRVFNSTGDEKNSAVTSLRLGLSVMLRLLSPVLPTITDEIWSWCFSEENNSLSIHESSWPNEEDFLNFSNPATSNLLEIAMKGIRSIRQTKTLEGIGLGKPVEKIKISSKKNNLEALDFFIDDFSNASGCYDFIKEESDDEEFTTEIIIKTDNQL
;
A
#
# COMPACT_ATOMS: atom_id res chain seq x y z
N VAL A 1 0.45 3.45 3.19
CA VAL A 1 -0.12 3.26 4.53
C VAL A 1 0.69 3.99 5.60
N LYS A 2 2.02 3.74 5.80
CA LYS A 2 2.82 4.32 6.89
C LYS A 2 2.71 5.86 6.95
N LYS A 3 2.87 6.57 5.84
CA LYS A 3 2.74 8.04 5.80
C LYS A 3 1.31 8.50 6.14
N ARG A 4 0.28 7.80 5.68
CA ARG A 4 -1.11 8.14 6.03
C ARG A 4 -1.35 8.02 7.53
N VAL A 5 -0.83 6.98 8.18
CA VAL A 5 -1.01 6.79 9.62
C VAL A 5 -0.32 7.89 10.44
N PHE A 6 0.90 8.30 10.06
CA PHE A 6 1.71 9.20 10.88
C PHE A 6 1.60 10.68 10.47
N ASN A 7 1.39 10.95 9.19
CA ASN A 7 1.49 12.31 8.65
C ASN A 7 0.15 12.88 8.16
N SER A 8 -0.89 12.05 7.98
CA SER A 8 -2.22 12.53 7.59
C SER A 8 -3.14 12.71 8.80
N THR A 9 -4.21 13.47 8.60
CA THR A 9 -5.27 13.72 9.58
C THR A 9 -6.63 13.41 8.95
N GLY A 10 -7.68 13.31 9.77
CA GLY A 10 -9.04 13.08 9.30
C GLY A 10 -9.23 11.72 8.62
N ASP A 11 -10.00 11.72 7.53
CA ASP A 11 -10.48 10.48 6.88
C ASP A 11 -9.37 9.62 6.29
N GLU A 12 -8.30 10.21 5.77
CA GLU A 12 -7.16 9.46 5.24
C GLU A 12 -6.46 8.63 6.31
N LYS A 13 -6.23 9.24 7.48
CA LYS A 13 -5.65 8.55 8.63
C LYS A 13 -6.59 7.47 9.13
N ASN A 14 -7.86 7.80 9.29
CA ASN A 14 -8.88 6.86 9.77
C ASN A 14 -8.99 5.65 8.83
N SER A 15 -9.06 5.86 7.54
CA SER A 15 -9.08 4.79 6.53
C SER A 15 -7.85 3.88 6.64
N ALA A 16 -6.65 4.46 6.77
CA ALA A 16 -5.42 3.69 6.91
C ALA A 16 -5.37 2.89 8.20
N VAL A 17 -5.78 3.48 9.33
CA VAL A 17 -5.83 2.81 10.64
C VAL A 17 -6.86 1.69 10.63
N THR A 18 -8.06 1.94 10.11
CA THR A 18 -9.13 0.92 10.02
C THR A 18 -8.69 -0.26 9.18
N SER A 19 -8.07 -0.01 8.02
CA SER A 19 -7.55 -1.09 7.16
C SER A 19 -6.46 -1.93 7.86
N LEU A 20 -5.56 -1.28 8.60
CA LEU A 20 -4.52 -1.99 9.38
C LEU A 20 -5.12 -2.81 10.52
N ARG A 21 -6.10 -2.25 11.24
CA ARG A 21 -6.79 -2.97 12.33
C ARG A 21 -7.53 -4.19 11.81
N LEU A 22 -8.28 -4.05 10.70
CA LEU A 22 -8.95 -5.19 10.06
C LEU A 22 -7.94 -6.26 9.65
N GLY A 23 -6.88 -5.87 8.94
CA GLY A 23 -5.82 -6.79 8.54
C GLY A 23 -5.20 -7.52 9.73
N LEU A 24 -4.90 -6.80 10.81
CA LEU A 24 -4.36 -7.38 12.04
C LEU A 24 -5.35 -8.37 12.67
N SER A 25 -6.62 -8.00 12.82
CA SER A 25 -7.67 -8.86 13.36
C SER A 25 -7.81 -10.18 12.58
N VAL A 26 -7.85 -10.10 11.24
CA VAL A 26 -7.93 -11.28 10.37
C VAL A 26 -6.69 -12.14 10.52
N MET A 27 -5.50 -11.57 10.48
CA MET A 27 -4.25 -12.31 10.61
C MET A 27 -4.11 -13.01 11.95
N LEU A 28 -4.48 -12.35 13.04
CA LEU A 28 -4.43 -12.96 14.38
C LEU A 28 -5.35 -14.17 14.46
N ARG A 29 -6.60 -14.07 13.98
CA ARG A 29 -7.57 -15.17 13.97
C ARG A 29 -7.10 -16.33 13.10
N LEU A 30 -6.49 -16.06 11.93
CA LEU A 30 -5.93 -17.11 11.07
C LEU A 30 -4.71 -17.79 11.68
N LEU A 31 -3.90 -17.08 12.45
CA LEU A 31 -2.68 -17.61 13.06
C LEU A 31 -2.91 -18.22 14.45
N SER A 32 -4.05 -17.98 15.08
CA SER A 32 -4.34 -18.43 16.45
C SER A 32 -4.18 -19.96 16.66
N PRO A 33 -4.52 -20.85 15.70
CA PRO A 33 -4.30 -22.28 15.88
C PRO A 33 -2.82 -22.68 15.89
N VAL A 34 -1.95 -21.88 15.29
CA VAL A 34 -0.51 -22.17 15.16
C VAL A 34 0.30 -21.47 16.24
N LEU A 35 -0.08 -20.24 16.59
CA LEU A 35 0.60 -19.39 17.55
C LEU A 35 -0.36 -18.90 18.65
N PRO A 36 -0.97 -19.81 19.42
CA PRO A 36 -2.09 -19.48 20.32
C PRO A 36 -1.75 -18.41 21.34
N THR A 37 -0.64 -18.48 22.00
CA THR A 37 -0.26 -17.58 23.09
C THR A 37 0.04 -16.15 22.59
N ILE A 38 0.80 -16.04 21.50
CA ILE A 38 1.17 -14.73 20.94
C ILE A 38 -0.04 -14.01 20.37
N THR A 39 -0.90 -14.74 19.66
CA THR A 39 -2.09 -14.14 19.06
C THR A 39 -3.11 -13.72 20.11
N ASP A 40 -3.26 -14.47 21.17
CA ASP A 40 -4.16 -14.14 22.28
C ASP A 40 -3.64 -12.93 23.06
N GLU A 41 -2.34 -12.84 23.32
CA GLU A 41 -1.72 -11.69 23.96
C GLU A 41 -1.93 -10.39 23.16
N ILE A 42 -1.66 -10.42 21.84
CA ILE A 42 -1.88 -9.24 20.99
C ILE A 42 -3.38 -8.90 20.89
N TRP A 43 -4.24 -9.91 20.85
CA TRP A 43 -5.70 -9.71 20.85
C TRP A 43 -6.16 -8.98 22.11
N SER A 44 -5.67 -9.40 23.26
CA SER A 44 -6.03 -8.77 24.55
C SER A 44 -5.68 -7.29 24.60
N TRP A 45 -4.60 -6.88 23.95
CA TRP A 45 -4.19 -5.47 23.89
C TRP A 45 -4.99 -4.63 22.90
N CYS A 46 -5.41 -5.24 21.80
CA CYS A 46 -5.94 -4.48 20.64
C CYS A 46 -7.45 -4.59 20.45
N PHE A 47 -8.07 -5.69 20.88
CA PHE A 47 -9.43 -6.06 20.44
C PHE A 47 -10.37 -6.53 21.56
N SER A 48 -9.88 -6.83 22.74
CA SER A 48 -10.70 -7.40 23.85
C SER A 48 -11.87 -6.50 24.25
N GLU A 49 -11.65 -5.20 24.34
CA GLU A 49 -12.68 -4.23 24.75
C GLU A 49 -13.77 -4.07 23.70
N GLU A 50 -13.41 -4.09 22.41
CA GLU A 50 -14.32 -3.85 21.29
C GLU A 50 -15.24 -5.05 21.02
N ASN A 51 -14.73 -6.26 21.22
CA ASN A 51 -15.44 -7.49 20.88
C ASN A 51 -16.11 -8.19 22.06
N ASN A 52 -16.05 -7.61 23.27
CA ASN A 52 -16.52 -8.25 24.50
C ASN A 52 -15.99 -9.69 24.69
N SER A 53 -14.86 -10.01 24.07
CA SER A 53 -14.20 -11.32 24.12
C SER A 53 -12.82 -11.14 24.68
N LEU A 54 -12.58 -11.75 25.84
CA LEU A 54 -11.29 -11.68 26.53
C LEU A 54 -10.20 -12.47 25.80
N SER A 55 -10.59 -13.46 25.02
CA SER A 55 -9.64 -14.33 24.31
C SER A 55 -9.97 -14.43 22.82
N ILE A 56 -8.94 -14.47 21.97
CA ILE A 56 -9.09 -14.70 20.54
C ILE A 56 -9.70 -16.08 20.23
N HIS A 57 -9.53 -17.04 21.12
CA HIS A 57 -10.02 -18.41 20.96
C HIS A 57 -11.55 -18.51 21.09
N GLU A 58 -12.20 -17.47 21.61
CA GLU A 58 -13.66 -17.32 21.65
C GLU A 58 -14.20 -16.58 20.43
N SER A 59 -13.33 -15.97 19.62
CA SER A 59 -13.72 -15.23 18.44
C SER A 59 -14.11 -16.15 17.28
N SER A 60 -15.03 -15.68 16.42
CA SER A 60 -15.39 -16.39 15.20
C SER A 60 -14.23 -16.41 14.20
N TRP A 61 -14.20 -17.44 13.35
CA TRP A 61 -13.28 -17.47 12.22
C TRP A 61 -13.53 -16.30 11.27
N PRO A 62 -12.51 -15.72 10.63
CA PRO A 62 -12.71 -14.64 9.65
C PRO A 62 -13.67 -15.07 8.54
N ASN A 63 -14.61 -14.20 8.21
CA ASN A 63 -15.62 -14.44 7.18
C ASN A 63 -15.91 -13.16 6.36
N GLU A 64 -16.81 -13.24 5.39
CA GLU A 64 -17.18 -12.13 4.52
C GLU A 64 -17.79 -10.94 5.27
N GLU A 65 -18.44 -11.19 6.40
CA GLU A 65 -19.08 -10.13 7.21
C GLU A 65 -18.07 -9.12 7.77
N ASP A 66 -16.84 -9.56 8.03
CA ASP A 66 -15.75 -8.68 8.45
C ASP A 66 -15.46 -7.55 7.43
N PHE A 67 -15.85 -7.75 6.18
CA PHE A 67 -15.53 -6.86 5.06
C PHE A 67 -16.73 -6.08 4.52
N LEU A 68 -17.94 -6.27 5.05
CA LEU A 68 -19.17 -5.65 4.52
C LEU A 68 -19.13 -4.11 4.48
N ASN A 69 -18.37 -3.49 5.38
CA ASN A 69 -18.23 -2.04 5.46
C ASN A 69 -17.18 -1.47 4.50
N PHE A 70 -16.51 -2.33 3.72
CA PHE A 70 -15.50 -1.92 2.76
C PHE A 70 -16.07 -1.99 1.35
N SER A 71 -16.03 -0.88 0.63
CA SER A 71 -16.43 -0.85 -0.77
C SER A 71 -15.43 -1.63 -1.62
N ASN A 72 -15.94 -2.48 -2.49
CA ASN A 72 -15.10 -3.06 -3.54
C ASN A 72 -14.68 -1.97 -4.53
N PRO A 73 -13.40 -1.91 -4.92
CA PRO A 73 -12.98 -1.00 -5.97
C PRO A 73 -13.73 -1.36 -7.27
N ALA A 74 -14.13 -0.35 -8.03
CA ALA A 74 -14.84 -0.51 -9.30
C ALA A 74 -14.05 -1.35 -10.34
N THR A 75 -12.74 -1.50 -10.12
CA THR A 75 -11.84 -2.25 -11.01
C THR A 75 -11.03 -3.23 -10.18
N SER A 76 -11.21 -4.51 -10.40
CA SER A 76 -10.58 -5.60 -9.63
C SER A 76 -9.04 -5.67 -9.76
N ASN A 77 -8.47 -5.09 -10.80
CA ASN A 77 -7.02 -5.13 -11.08
C ASN A 77 -6.25 -3.86 -10.64
N LEU A 78 -6.92 -2.89 -10.01
CA LEU A 78 -6.26 -1.64 -9.61
C LEU A 78 -5.04 -1.86 -8.72
N LEU A 79 -5.15 -2.76 -7.74
CA LEU A 79 -4.03 -3.08 -6.84
C LEU A 79 -2.86 -3.71 -7.61
N GLU A 80 -3.15 -4.61 -8.54
CA GLU A 80 -2.13 -5.25 -9.38
C GLU A 80 -1.39 -4.22 -10.23
N ILE A 81 -2.12 -3.30 -10.86
CA ILE A 81 -1.55 -2.20 -11.64
C ILE A 81 -0.64 -1.33 -10.77
N ALA A 82 -1.11 -0.92 -9.59
CA ALA A 82 -0.31 -0.13 -8.65
C ALA A 82 0.96 -0.87 -8.21
N MET A 83 0.86 -2.17 -7.94
CA MET A 83 2.02 -2.99 -7.57
C MET A 83 3.03 -3.12 -8.71
N LYS A 84 2.58 -3.31 -9.95
CA LYS A 84 3.45 -3.35 -11.14
C LYS A 84 4.19 -2.02 -11.32
N GLY A 85 3.48 -0.90 -11.21
CA GLY A 85 4.11 0.42 -11.30
C GLY A 85 5.16 0.66 -10.23
N ILE A 86 4.86 0.37 -8.95
CA ILE A 86 5.84 0.49 -7.86
C ILE A 86 7.04 -0.46 -8.07
N ARG A 87 6.80 -1.67 -8.55
CA ARG A 87 7.85 -2.64 -8.85
C ARG A 87 8.80 -2.11 -9.91
N SER A 88 8.26 -1.57 -11.01
CA SER A 88 9.06 -0.97 -12.08
C SER A 88 9.97 0.14 -11.54
N ILE A 89 9.42 1.08 -10.76
CA ILE A 89 10.23 2.16 -10.15
C ILE A 89 11.34 1.62 -9.24
N ARG A 90 11.04 0.61 -8.43
CA ARG A 90 12.03 0.00 -7.53
C ARG A 90 13.15 -0.69 -8.32
N GLN A 91 12.81 -1.37 -9.41
CA GLN A 91 13.79 -1.99 -10.30
C GLN A 91 14.71 -0.94 -10.91
N THR A 92 14.16 0.15 -11.44
CA THR A 92 14.94 1.24 -12.02
C THR A 92 15.85 1.90 -10.98
N LYS A 93 15.33 2.19 -9.76
CA LYS A 93 16.17 2.70 -8.67
C LYS A 93 17.35 1.76 -8.35
N THR A 94 17.10 0.46 -8.35
CA THR A 94 18.14 -0.52 -8.06
C THR A 94 19.20 -0.56 -9.18
N LEU A 95 18.78 -0.50 -10.44
CA LEU A 95 19.66 -0.47 -11.60
C LEU A 95 20.55 0.79 -11.61
N GLU A 96 19.98 1.93 -11.22
CA GLU A 96 20.68 3.22 -11.11
C GLU A 96 21.50 3.36 -9.81
N GLY A 97 21.52 2.33 -8.95
CA GLY A 97 22.22 2.37 -7.66
C GLY A 97 21.63 3.34 -6.65
N ILE A 98 20.36 3.74 -6.83
CA ILE A 98 19.65 4.65 -5.94
C ILE A 98 18.98 3.85 -4.83
N GLY A 99 19.23 4.21 -3.57
CA GLY A 99 18.55 3.58 -2.43
C GLY A 99 17.02 3.71 -2.52
N LEU A 100 16.29 2.64 -2.24
CA LEU A 100 14.81 2.59 -2.39
C LEU A 100 14.09 3.69 -1.61
N GLY A 101 14.60 4.08 -0.45
CA GLY A 101 14.04 5.17 0.37
C GLY A 101 14.52 6.57 -0.02
N LYS A 102 15.47 6.69 -0.95
CA LYS A 102 16.00 7.99 -1.37
C LYS A 102 14.96 8.68 -2.29
N PRO A 103 14.59 9.94 -1.99
CA PRO A 103 13.69 10.69 -2.87
C PRO A 103 14.37 10.97 -4.22
N VAL A 104 13.56 11.03 -5.27
CA VAL A 104 13.97 11.42 -6.62
C VAL A 104 13.09 12.56 -7.10
N GLU A 105 13.63 13.46 -7.92
CA GLU A 105 12.89 14.64 -8.34
C GLU A 105 11.76 14.29 -9.30
N LYS A 106 12.07 13.53 -10.33
CA LYS A 106 11.14 13.24 -11.41
C LYS A 106 11.31 11.82 -11.92
N ILE A 107 10.17 11.18 -12.18
CA ILE A 107 10.11 9.85 -12.79
C ILE A 107 9.25 9.95 -14.05
N LYS A 108 9.78 9.48 -15.18
CA LYS A 108 9.01 9.22 -16.38
C LYS A 108 8.48 7.79 -16.30
N ILE A 109 7.18 7.61 -16.49
CA ILE A 109 6.51 6.31 -16.44
C ILE A 109 5.72 6.11 -17.72
N SER A 110 5.97 5.01 -18.41
CA SER A 110 5.34 4.66 -19.68
C SER A 110 4.57 3.35 -19.54
N SER A 111 3.35 3.31 -20.04
CA SER A 111 2.49 2.12 -20.12
C SER A 111 1.26 2.42 -20.97
N LYS A 112 0.35 1.44 -21.12
CA LYS A 112 -0.95 1.66 -21.75
C LYS A 112 -1.76 2.72 -21.01
N LYS A 113 -2.56 3.48 -21.74
CA LYS A 113 -3.41 4.55 -21.24
C LYS A 113 -4.24 4.14 -20.01
N ASN A 114 -4.92 2.99 -20.08
CA ASN A 114 -5.75 2.49 -18.99
C ASN A 114 -4.95 2.25 -17.70
N ASN A 115 -3.71 1.79 -17.81
CA ASN A 115 -2.83 1.58 -16.66
C ASN A 115 -2.38 2.91 -16.05
N LEU A 116 -2.11 3.92 -16.88
CA LEU A 116 -1.71 5.25 -16.44
C LEU A 116 -2.89 5.99 -15.74
N GLU A 117 -4.11 5.85 -16.26
CA GLU A 117 -5.31 6.38 -15.64
C GLU A 117 -5.59 5.69 -14.29
N ALA A 118 -5.38 4.36 -14.22
CA ALA A 118 -5.52 3.63 -12.97
C ALA A 118 -4.55 4.08 -11.87
N LEU A 119 -3.35 4.54 -12.22
CA LEU A 119 -2.39 5.09 -11.25
C LEU A 119 -2.88 6.38 -10.59
N ASP A 120 -3.76 7.15 -11.24
CA ASP A 120 -4.28 8.39 -10.66
C ASP A 120 -5.11 8.16 -9.40
N PHE A 121 -5.77 7.01 -9.28
CA PHE A 121 -6.47 6.62 -8.05
C PHE A 121 -5.55 6.45 -6.84
N PHE A 122 -4.26 6.19 -7.07
CA PHE A 122 -3.28 5.92 -6.03
C PHE A 122 -2.12 6.93 -6.05
N ILE A 123 -2.27 8.06 -6.73
CA ILE A 123 -1.12 8.96 -7.00
C ILE A 123 -0.38 9.37 -5.73
N ASP A 124 -1.10 9.65 -4.64
CA ASP A 124 -0.50 10.02 -3.37
C ASP A 124 0.24 8.87 -2.71
N ASP A 125 -0.37 7.68 -2.67
CA ASP A 125 0.28 6.48 -2.14
C ASP A 125 1.46 6.07 -3.00
N PHE A 126 1.33 6.21 -4.31
CA PHE A 126 2.36 5.93 -5.29
C PHE A 126 3.54 6.89 -5.15
N SER A 127 3.28 8.19 -5.01
CA SER A 127 4.29 9.22 -4.72
C SER A 127 5.01 8.94 -3.41
N ASN A 128 4.26 8.60 -2.38
CA ASN A 128 4.82 8.27 -1.09
C ASN A 128 5.66 6.98 -1.09
N ALA A 129 5.27 5.97 -1.87
CA ALA A 129 5.99 4.71 -1.98
C ALA A 129 7.25 4.83 -2.84
N SER A 130 7.19 5.66 -3.88
CA SER A 130 8.31 5.89 -4.80
C SER A 130 9.30 6.93 -4.29
N GLY A 131 8.85 7.85 -3.42
CA GLY A 131 9.62 9.02 -3.00
C GLY A 131 9.76 10.06 -4.10
N CYS A 132 8.81 10.09 -5.05
CA CYS A 132 8.75 11.05 -6.14
C CYS A 132 7.36 11.68 -6.19
N TYR A 133 7.29 12.98 -6.44
CA TYR A 133 6.04 13.74 -6.51
C TYR A 133 5.80 14.35 -7.90
N ASP A 134 6.76 14.23 -8.81
CA ASP A 134 6.65 14.72 -10.19
C ASP A 134 6.79 13.55 -11.17
N PHE A 135 5.65 13.17 -11.79
CA PHE A 135 5.58 12.07 -12.74
C PHE A 135 5.28 12.59 -14.15
N ILE A 136 6.11 12.20 -15.11
CA ILE A 136 5.81 12.34 -16.54
C ILE A 136 5.19 11.03 -17.01
N LYS A 137 3.92 11.06 -17.40
CA LYS A 137 3.21 9.91 -17.95
C LYS A 137 3.32 9.92 -19.47
N GLU A 138 3.71 8.80 -20.05
CA GLU A 138 3.83 8.62 -21.48
C GLU A 138 3.03 7.38 -21.91
N GLU A 139 2.16 7.54 -22.89
CA GLU A 139 1.40 6.41 -23.43
C GLU A 139 2.31 5.54 -24.28
N SER A 140 2.22 4.23 -24.10
CA SER A 140 2.89 3.21 -24.90
C SER A 140 1.94 2.05 -25.18
N ASP A 141 2.30 1.21 -26.15
CA ASP A 141 1.51 0.02 -26.45
C ASP A 141 1.77 -1.15 -25.50
N ASP A 142 2.79 -1.03 -24.63
CA ASP A 142 3.17 -2.06 -23.68
C ASP A 142 2.24 -2.09 -22.46
N GLU A 143 1.85 -3.28 -22.04
CA GLU A 143 1.13 -3.49 -20.77
C GLU A 143 2.01 -3.36 -19.55
N GLU A 144 3.30 -3.62 -19.70
CA GLU A 144 4.28 -3.48 -18.63
C GLU A 144 4.63 -2.01 -18.42
N PHE A 145 4.95 -1.67 -17.17
CA PHE A 145 5.44 -0.34 -16.84
C PHE A 145 6.94 -0.24 -17.12
N THR A 146 7.30 0.74 -17.91
CA THR A 146 8.70 1.16 -18.07
C THR A 146 8.90 2.47 -17.33
N THR A 147 9.99 2.59 -16.58
CA THR A 147 10.29 3.78 -15.79
C THR A 147 11.71 4.26 -16.04
N GLU A 148 11.86 5.58 -16.09
CA GLU A 148 13.16 6.28 -16.19
C GLU A 148 13.23 7.32 -15.08
N ILE A 149 14.36 7.40 -14.38
CA ILE A 149 14.58 8.38 -13.33
C ILE A 149 15.35 9.55 -13.93
N ILE A 150 14.78 10.73 -13.83
CA ILE A 150 15.42 11.96 -14.24
C ILE A 150 16.11 12.55 -13.02
N ILE A 151 17.45 12.47 -13.02
CA ILE A 151 18.29 13.08 -11.98
C ILE A 151 18.72 14.43 -12.52
N LYS A 152 18.57 15.53 -11.76
CA LYS A 152 19.29 16.76 -12.07
C LYS A 152 20.77 16.46 -12.01
N THR A 153 21.44 16.58 -13.11
CA THR A 153 22.88 16.74 -13.11
C THR A 153 23.13 18.10 -12.50
N ASP A 154 23.54 18.15 -11.23
CA ASP A 154 24.14 19.37 -10.69
C ASP A 154 25.31 19.70 -11.59
N ASN A 155 25.11 20.69 -12.47
CA ASN A 155 26.23 21.36 -13.12
C ASN A 155 27.02 22.01 -11.99
N GLN A 156 28.06 21.32 -11.56
CA GLN A 156 29.13 21.93 -10.79
C GLN A 156 29.73 23.04 -11.65
N LEU A 157 29.54 24.26 -11.20
CA LEU A 157 30.44 25.39 -11.49
C LEU A 157 31.36 25.57 -10.30
#